data_29657767df1e285122243fb749878598
#
_entry.id   29657767df1e285122243fb749878598
#
_cell.length_a   1.000
_cell.length_b   1.000
_cell.length_c   1.000
_cell.angle_alpha   90.00
_cell.angle_beta   90.00
_cell.angle_gamma   90.00
#
_symmetry.space_group_name_H-M   'P 1'
#
loop_
_entity.id
_entity.type
_entity.pdbx_description
1 polymer ?
#
loop_
_entity_poly.entity_id
_entity_poly.type
_entity_poly.pdbx_seq_one_letter_code
_entity_poly.pdbx_strand_id
1 'polypeptide(L)'
;MTIRLLIIILGAFFLYGCKIARDQVNIHVRDIDTSWIEPGVTTRRQVIDRIGMPPTAKGLGGVTADAFRWTLYDKRTGTLEAGYIVTPTFELSRAHFGEDILVKFDESGKVSLVSRTVSDGKNVCITEWKERRK
;
A
#
# COMPACT_ATOMS: atom_id res chain seq x y z
N MET A 1 1.30 53.81 13.25
CA MET A 1 0.92 53.01 12.08
C MET A 1 1.63 51.67 12.01
N THR A 2 2.79 51.51 12.60
CA THR A 2 3.64 50.26 12.54
C THR A 2 3.17 49.11 13.39
N ILE A 3 2.65 49.31 14.60
CA ILE A 3 2.26 48.23 15.52
C ILE A 3 1.03 47.46 15.01
N ARG A 4 0.05 48.16 14.44
CA ARG A 4 -1.15 47.50 13.88
C ARG A 4 -0.83 46.62 12.68
N LEU A 5 0.11 47.06 11.86
CA LEU A 5 0.59 46.25 10.70
C LEU A 5 1.32 44.98 11.17
N LEU A 6 2.14 45.12 12.21
CA LEU A 6 2.87 43.95 12.78
C LEU A 6 1.92 42.90 13.38
N ILE A 7 0.86 43.31 14.04
CA ILE A 7 -0.16 42.40 14.60
C ILE A 7 -0.91 41.67 13.49
N ILE A 8 -1.23 42.37 12.41
CA ILE A 8 -1.91 41.76 11.25
C ILE A 8 -1.01 40.71 10.57
N ILE A 9 0.27 41.04 10.38
CA ILE A 9 1.25 40.12 9.79
C ILE A 9 1.47 38.89 10.71
N LEU A 10 1.62 39.09 12.02
CA LEU A 10 1.76 38.01 12.97
C LEU A 10 0.50 37.13 13.00
N GLY A 11 -0.69 37.73 12.97
CA GLY A 11 -1.97 37.00 12.91
C GLY A 11 -2.13 36.19 11.62
N ALA A 12 -1.64 36.69 10.51
CA ALA A 12 -1.66 35.95 9.26
C ALA A 12 -0.75 34.69 9.29
N PHE A 13 0.38 34.77 9.98
CA PHE A 13 1.29 33.61 10.12
C PHE A 13 0.67 32.46 10.95
N PHE A 14 -0.22 32.76 11.90
CA PHE A 14 -0.92 31.74 12.68
C PHE A 14 -2.06 31.03 11.92
N LEU A 15 -2.47 31.54 10.75
CA LEU A 15 -3.52 30.96 9.95
C LEU A 15 -2.99 29.93 8.91
N TYR A 16 -1.67 29.79 8.81
CA TYR A 16 -1.05 28.80 7.94
C TYR A 16 -0.87 27.48 8.69
N GLY A 17 -1.65 26.47 8.31
CA GLY A 17 -1.55 25.12 8.83
C GLY A 17 -0.86 24.19 7.83
N CYS A 18 0.16 23.50 8.26
CA CYS A 18 0.66 22.34 7.51
C CYS A 18 -0.06 21.09 8.01
N LYS A 19 -0.83 20.46 7.14
CA LYS A 19 -1.45 19.16 7.44
C LYS A 19 -0.66 18.06 6.77
N ILE A 20 -0.08 17.18 7.56
CA ILE A 20 0.58 15.97 7.08
C ILE A 20 -0.37 14.82 7.35
N ALA A 21 -0.89 14.22 6.27
CA ALA A 21 -1.70 13.02 6.36
C ALA A 21 -0.87 11.80 5.94
N ARG A 22 -1.08 10.70 6.62
CA ARG A 22 -0.51 9.40 6.27
C ARG A 22 -1.64 8.40 6.11
N ASP A 23 -1.83 7.93 4.90
CA ASP A 23 -2.81 6.89 4.58
C ASP A 23 -2.10 5.54 4.55
N GLN A 24 -2.46 4.68 5.48
CA GLN A 24 -1.95 3.31 5.55
C GLN A 24 -3.10 2.33 5.35
N VAL A 25 -2.96 1.46 4.39
CA VAL A 25 -3.93 0.40 4.11
C VAL A 25 -3.24 -0.95 4.21
N ASN A 26 -3.86 -1.87 4.95
CA ASN A 26 -3.39 -3.25 5.10
C ASN A 26 -1.95 -3.38 5.63
N ILE A 27 -1.59 -2.62 6.66
CA ILE A 27 -0.23 -2.63 7.24
C ILE A 27 0.25 -4.04 7.63
N HIS A 28 -0.68 -4.93 8.00
CA HIS A 28 -0.39 -6.30 8.40
C HIS A 28 0.10 -7.21 7.26
N VAL A 29 0.01 -6.76 5.99
CA VAL A 29 0.56 -7.52 4.84
C VAL A 29 2.07 -7.73 5.00
N ARG A 30 2.75 -6.77 5.64
CA ARG A 30 4.19 -6.87 5.92
C ARG A 30 4.55 -8.06 6.80
N ASP A 31 3.66 -8.42 7.72
CA ASP A 31 3.89 -9.46 8.71
C ASP A 31 3.47 -10.85 8.23
N ILE A 32 2.92 -10.95 7.00
CA ILE A 32 2.52 -12.24 6.42
C ILE A 32 3.77 -13.05 6.09
N ASP A 33 3.92 -14.18 6.78
CA ASP A 33 4.92 -15.18 6.40
C ASP A 33 4.39 -16.03 5.25
N THR A 34 5.11 -16.04 4.13
CA THR A 34 4.81 -16.82 2.94
C THR A 34 5.75 -18.00 2.74
N SER A 35 6.74 -18.18 3.64
CA SER A 35 7.78 -19.21 3.53
C SER A 35 7.23 -20.63 3.47
N TRP A 36 6.11 -20.87 4.16
CA TRP A 36 5.44 -22.17 4.26
C TRP A 36 4.59 -22.54 3.03
N ILE A 37 4.37 -21.58 2.10
CA ILE A 37 3.56 -21.85 0.91
C ILE A 37 4.42 -22.59 -0.11
N GLU A 38 4.00 -23.82 -0.42
CA GLU A 38 4.69 -24.68 -1.39
C GLU A 38 3.82 -24.85 -2.65
N PRO A 39 4.29 -24.41 -3.82
CA PRO A 39 3.59 -24.63 -5.09
C PRO A 39 3.39 -26.12 -5.40
N GLY A 40 2.18 -26.47 -5.80
CA GLY A 40 1.76 -27.85 -6.09
C GLY A 40 1.30 -28.66 -4.86
N VAL A 41 1.56 -28.17 -3.65
CA VAL A 41 1.21 -28.83 -2.37
C VAL A 41 0.14 -28.06 -1.62
N THR A 42 0.40 -26.79 -1.32
CA THR A 42 -0.49 -25.94 -0.53
C THR A 42 -1.79 -25.65 -1.27
N THR A 43 -2.92 -25.80 -0.58
CA THR A 43 -4.25 -25.57 -1.14
C THR A 43 -4.73 -24.14 -0.89
N ARG A 44 -5.69 -23.67 -1.71
CA ARG A 44 -6.34 -22.35 -1.56
C ARG A 44 -6.91 -22.17 -0.16
N ARG A 45 -7.56 -23.18 0.39
CA ARG A 45 -8.16 -23.11 1.72
C ARG A 45 -7.11 -22.92 2.80
N GLN A 46 -6.01 -23.66 2.75
CA GLN A 46 -4.89 -23.51 3.70
C GLN A 46 -4.30 -22.10 3.64
N VAL A 47 -4.20 -21.51 2.44
CA VAL A 47 -3.70 -20.13 2.29
C VAL A 47 -4.63 -19.14 3.00
N ILE A 48 -5.95 -19.24 2.79
CA ILE A 48 -6.93 -18.33 3.43
C ILE A 48 -6.93 -18.52 4.94
N ASP A 49 -7.02 -19.76 5.41
CA ASP A 49 -7.14 -20.07 6.83
C ASP A 49 -5.89 -19.65 7.62
N ARG A 50 -4.70 -19.82 7.03
CA ARG A 50 -3.44 -19.52 7.73
C ARG A 50 -3.03 -18.05 7.63
N ILE A 51 -3.31 -17.38 6.53
CA ILE A 51 -3.09 -15.92 6.42
C ILE A 51 -4.09 -15.19 7.33
N GLY A 52 -5.30 -15.72 7.52
CA GLY A 52 -6.30 -15.19 8.46
C GLY A 52 -6.85 -13.81 8.07
N MET A 53 -6.46 -13.29 6.92
CA MET A 53 -6.84 -11.97 6.41
C MET A 53 -7.45 -12.13 5.01
N PRO A 54 -8.59 -11.48 4.71
CA PRO A 54 -9.16 -11.53 3.38
C PRO A 54 -8.20 -10.87 2.37
N PRO A 55 -8.08 -11.44 1.16
CA PRO A 55 -7.28 -10.81 0.12
C PRO A 55 -7.88 -9.45 -0.28
N THR A 56 -7.00 -8.48 -0.54
CA THR A 56 -7.38 -7.14 -1.00
C THR A 56 -8.09 -7.20 -2.36
N ALA A 57 -7.67 -8.13 -3.21
CA ALA A 57 -8.26 -8.33 -4.53
C ALA A 57 -8.34 -9.82 -4.89
N LYS A 58 -9.44 -10.17 -5.57
CA LYS A 58 -9.67 -11.48 -6.16
C LYS A 58 -9.91 -11.26 -7.66
N GLY A 59 -9.02 -11.79 -8.51
CA GLY A 59 -9.23 -11.78 -9.94
C GLY A 59 -9.17 -10.42 -10.65
N LEU A 60 -8.46 -9.43 -10.09
CA LEU A 60 -8.36 -8.09 -10.67
C LEU A 60 -7.20 -7.95 -11.67
N GLY A 61 -7.45 -7.18 -12.76
CA GLY A 61 -6.40 -6.68 -13.64
C GLY A 61 -5.73 -7.74 -14.51
N GLY A 62 -6.51 -8.63 -15.14
CA GLY A 62 -5.96 -9.71 -15.99
C GLY A 62 -5.43 -10.90 -15.19
N VAL A 63 -5.56 -10.85 -13.88
CA VAL A 63 -5.35 -11.98 -13.00
C VAL A 63 -6.62 -12.82 -13.04
N THR A 64 -6.50 -14.09 -13.39
CA THR A 64 -7.61 -15.04 -13.45
C THR A 64 -8.33 -15.10 -12.09
N ALA A 65 -9.59 -15.58 -12.07
CA ALA A 65 -10.37 -15.78 -10.84
C ALA A 65 -9.65 -16.65 -9.79
N ASP A 66 -8.55 -17.27 -10.17
CA ASP A 66 -7.72 -18.18 -9.41
C ASP A 66 -6.49 -17.51 -8.78
N ALA A 67 -6.50 -16.20 -8.58
CA ALA A 67 -5.44 -15.50 -7.88
C ALA A 67 -5.95 -14.65 -6.74
N PHE A 68 -5.21 -14.65 -5.64
CA PHE A 68 -5.41 -13.76 -4.51
C PHE A 68 -4.25 -12.80 -4.40
N ARG A 69 -4.56 -11.54 -4.06
CA ARG A 69 -3.57 -10.49 -3.85
C ARG A 69 -3.80 -9.82 -2.51
N TRP A 70 -2.73 -9.65 -1.77
CA TRP A 70 -2.67 -8.80 -0.58
C TRP A 70 -1.74 -7.64 -0.87
N THR A 71 -2.26 -6.43 -0.75
CA THR A 71 -1.51 -5.21 -1.07
C THR A 71 -1.44 -4.34 0.16
N LEU A 72 -0.23 -3.95 0.55
CA LEU A 72 0.04 -2.88 1.49
C LEU A 72 0.23 -1.58 0.72
N TYR A 73 -0.40 -0.52 1.20
CA TYR A 73 -0.25 0.80 0.66
C TYR A 73 0.06 1.79 1.78
N ASP A 74 1.16 2.53 1.66
CA ASP A 74 1.56 3.59 2.60
C ASP A 74 1.82 4.88 1.81
N LYS A 75 0.87 5.80 1.83
CA LYS A 75 0.96 7.12 1.17
C LYS A 75 1.09 8.20 2.22
N ARG A 76 2.09 9.07 2.07
CA ARG A 76 2.22 10.29 2.85
C ARG A 76 1.86 11.47 1.97
N THR A 77 0.86 12.23 2.39
CA THR A 77 0.42 13.44 1.71
C THR A 77 0.64 14.63 2.63
N GLY A 78 1.36 15.63 2.16
CA GLY A 78 1.48 16.92 2.83
C GLY A 78 0.60 17.95 2.11
N THR A 79 -0.32 18.57 2.83
CA THR A 79 -1.12 19.71 2.33
C THR A 79 -0.75 20.95 3.11
N LEU A 80 -0.43 22.02 2.41
CA LEU A 80 -0.29 23.35 2.98
C LEU A 80 -1.65 24.05 2.84
N GLU A 81 -2.37 24.24 3.93
CA GLU A 81 -3.62 24.97 3.96
C GLU A 81 -3.32 26.43 4.31
N ALA A 82 -3.48 27.35 3.36
CA ALA A 82 -3.32 28.77 3.57
C ALA A 82 -4.70 29.45 3.53
N GLY A 83 -5.34 29.56 4.67
CA GLY A 83 -6.52 30.37 4.90
C GLY A 83 -7.74 30.10 4.00
N TYR A 84 -8.77 30.89 4.14
CA TYR A 84 -10.09 30.72 3.48
C TYR A 84 -10.14 31.01 1.97
N ILE A 85 -9.06 31.44 1.33
CA ILE A 85 -9.18 32.04 0.00
C ILE A 85 -8.50 31.27 -1.12
N VAL A 86 -7.41 30.58 -0.89
CA VAL A 86 -6.76 29.71 -1.89
C VAL A 86 -5.98 28.61 -1.17
N THR A 87 -6.35 27.38 -1.40
CA THR A 87 -5.55 26.22 -1.00
C THR A 87 -4.76 25.70 -2.19
N PRO A 88 -3.51 26.12 -2.37
CA PRO A 88 -2.63 25.37 -3.25
C PRO A 88 -2.31 24.05 -2.54
N THR A 89 -2.98 23.00 -2.93
CA THR A 89 -2.64 21.63 -2.53
C THR A 89 -1.35 21.27 -3.22
N PHE A 90 -0.24 21.41 -2.53
CA PHE A 90 1.00 20.79 -2.97
C PHE A 90 0.96 19.32 -2.50
N GLU A 91 0.62 18.41 -3.41
CA GLU A 91 0.86 17.00 -3.17
C GLU A 91 2.37 16.76 -3.12
N LEU A 92 2.95 16.86 -1.94
CA LEU A 92 4.26 16.27 -1.70
C LEU A 92 4.06 14.76 -1.59
N SER A 93 3.82 14.15 -2.73
CA SER A 93 3.79 12.70 -2.89
C SER A 93 5.21 12.17 -2.70
N ARG A 94 5.59 11.89 -1.46
CA ARG A 94 6.83 11.20 -1.17
C ARG A 94 6.54 9.78 -0.72
N ALA A 95 7.12 8.88 -1.48
CA ALA A 95 7.29 7.46 -1.23
C ALA A 95 5.99 6.66 -1.09
N HIS A 96 5.55 6.10 -2.19
CA HIS A 96 4.69 4.94 -2.18
C HIS A 96 5.56 3.75 -1.74
N PHE A 97 5.52 3.41 -0.47
CA PHE A 97 5.95 2.11 -0.04
C PHE A 97 4.79 1.15 -0.28
N GLY A 98 4.98 0.22 -1.16
CA GLY A 98 4.01 -0.81 -1.44
C GLY A 98 4.63 -2.19 -1.22
N GLU A 99 3.84 -3.09 -0.72
CA GLU A 99 4.18 -4.50 -0.67
C GLU A 99 3.01 -5.30 -1.22
N ASP A 100 3.30 -6.16 -2.18
CA ASP A 100 2.32 -6.99 -2.83
C ASP A 100 2.69 -8.46 -2.64
N ILE A 101 1.73 -9.23 -2.15
CA ILE A 101 1.79 -10.68 -2.15
C ILE A 101 0.76 -11.20 -3.13
N LEU A 102 1.20 -11.94 -4.13
CA LEU A 102 0.35 -12.58 -5.13
C LEU A 102 0.47 -14.08 -5.01
N VAL A 103 -0.66 -14.76 -4.85
CA VAL A 103 -0.76 -16.22 -4.86
C VAL A 103 -1.71 -16.64 -5.97
N LYS A 104 -1.22 -17.40 -6.94
CA LYS A 104 -2.03 -18.01 -8.00
C LYS A 104 -2.30 -19.47 -7.69
N PHE A 105 -3.45 -19.94 -8.13
CA PHE A 105 -3.89 -21.32 -7.97
C PHE A 105 -4.07 -21.97 -9.34
N ASP A 106 -3.86 -23.27 -9.39
CA ASP A 106 -4.18 -24.10 -10.55
C ASP A 106 -5.66 -24.54 -10.53
N GLU A 107 -6.10 -25.26 -11.55
CA GLU A 107 -7.47 -25.75 -11.68
C GLU A 107 -7.86 -26.72 -10.54
N SER A 108 -6.90 -27.38 -9.92
CA SER A 108 -7.12 -28.24 -8.76
C SER A 108 -7.24 -27.48 -7.43
N GLY A 109 -7.09 -26.15 -7.45
CA GLY A 109 -7.10 -25.28 -6.28
C GLY A 109 -5.83 -25.34 -5.44
N LYS A 110 -4.73 -25.83 -6.01
CA LYS A 110 -3.41 -25.81 -5.39
C LYS A 110 -2.63 -24.59 -5.86
N VAL A 111 -1.74 -24.10 -5.01
CA VAL A 111 -0.87 -22.97 -5.36
C VAL A 111 0.01 -23.33 -6.56
N SER A 112 -0.03 -22.52 -7.59
CA SER A 112 0.84 -22.62 -8.77
C SER A 112 2.01 -21.65 -8.72
N LEU A 113 1.78 -20.45 -8.13
CA LEU A 113 2.77 -19.38 -8.02
C LEU A 113 2.57 -18.61 -6.73
N VAL A 114 3.68 -18.26 -6.08
CA VAL A 114 3.74 -17.24 -5.03
C VAL A 114 4.77 -16.20 -5.44
N SER A 115 4.41 -14.93 -5.37
CA SER A 115 5.38 -13.85 -5.53
C SER A 115 5.15 -12.77 -4.48
N ARG A 116 6.24 -12.20 -3.99
CA ARG A 116 6.25 -11.06 -3.09
C ARG A 116 7.09 -9.96 -3.70
N THR A 117 6.51 -8.78 -3.81
CA THR A 117 7.14 -7.61 -4.39
C THR A 117 7.12 -6.48 -3.37
N VAL A 118 8.24 -5.77 -3.26
CA VAL A 118 8.36 -4.58 -2.42
C VAL A 118 8.72 -3.39 -3.31
N SER A 119 8.00 -2.29 -3.14
CA SER A 119 8.24 -1.04 -3.85
C SER A 119 8.57 0.06 -2.86
N ASP A 120 9.64 0.80 -3.11
CA ASP A 120 10.02 2.01 -2.37
C ASP A 120 9.51 3.30 -3.03
N GLY A 121 8.64 3.18 -4.02
CA GLY A 121 8.09 4.27 -4.81
C GLY A 121 8.95 4.67 -6.01
N LYS A 122 10.18 4.18 -6.12
CA LYS A 122 11.07 4.37 -7.27
C LYS A 122 11.41 3.05 -7.93
N ASN A 123 11.68 2.04 -7.12
CA ASN A 123 12.09 0.73 -7.56
C ASN A 123 11.08 -0.31 -7.10
N VAL A 124 10.91 -1.35 -7.90
CA VAL A 124 10.12 -2.52 -7.59
C VAL A 124 11.07 -3.71 -7.54
N CYS A 125 11.18 -4.34 -6.38
CA CYS A 125 12.02 -5.52 -6.18
C CYS A 125 11.14 -6.74 -5.89
N ILE A 126 11.38 -7.82 -6.61
CA ILE A 126 10.78 -9.13 -6.29
C ILE A 126 11.64 -9.75 -5.19
N THR A 127 11.08 -9.90 -4.01
CA THR A 127 11.78 -10.45 -2.83
C THR A 127 11.57 -11.94 -2.67
N GLU A 128 10.48 -12.46 -3.24
CA GLU A 128 10.17 -13.89 -3.22
C GLU A 128 9.51 -14.30 -4.52
N TRP A 129 9.93 -15.45 -5.07
CA TRP A 129 9.33 -16.08 -6.24
C TRP A 129 9.41 -17.59 -6.10
N LYS A 130 8.26 -18.23 -6.04
CA LYS A 130 8.14 -19.68 -6.04
C LYS A 130 7.11 -20.10 -7.07
N GLU A 131 7.50 -20.92 -8.00
CA GLU A 131 6.63 -21.43 -9.05
C GLU A 131 6.74 -22.96 -9.12
N ARG A 132 5.59 -23.62 -9.39
CA ARG A 132 5.57 -25.05 -9.60
C ARG A 132 6.40 -25.38 -10.86
N ARG A 133 7.46 -26.15 -10.67
CA ARG A 133 8.19 -26.72 -11.80
C ARG A 133 7.30 -27.78 -12.50
N LYS A 134 7.19 -27.66 -13.81
CA LYS A 134 6.49 -28.64 -14.65
C LYS A 134 7.27 -29.93 -14.72
#